data_229528d41de6a773a8004a1e6a68c5d4
#
_entry.id   229528d41de6a773a8004a1e6a68c5d4
#
_cell.length_a   1.000
_cell.length_b   1.000
_cell.length_c   1.000
_cell.angle_alpha   90.00
_cell.angle_beta   90.00
_cell.angle_gamma   90.00
#
_symmetry.space_group_name_H-M   'P 1'
#
loop_
_entity.id
_entity.type
_entity.pdbx_description
1 polymer ?
#
loop_
_entity_poly.entity_id
_entity_poly.type
_entity_poly.pdbx_seq_one_letter_code
_entity_poly.pdbx_strand_id
1 'polypeptide(L)'
;YRATQFNGNTRRRATYDELISTGEIGLIHDAALRDLAMRVYTDPVIDQITQNGQHSEYRKEFRMAIPYDVQLALADKCGDHVVPVGNYKDIAHVLDYPCATELSPAAIEAADAILNKNPRIVPLLQLRIADVGTDLGNLTVYYANAIREPLRRLAKEKQQ
;
A
#
# COMPACT_ATOMS: atom_id res chain seq x y z
N TYR A 1 12.97 -7.38 4.72
CA TYR A 1 12.75 -5.93 4.94
C TYR A 1 11.53 -5.42 4.16
N ARG A 2 11.42 -5.66 2.85
CA ARG A 2 10.30 -5.14 2.03
C ARG A 2 8.91 -5.47 2.59
N ALA A 3 8.71 -6.67 3.15
CA ALA A 3 7.44 -7.03 3.80
C ALA A 3 7.10 -6.17 5.03
N THR A 4 8.04 -5.38 5.55
CA THR A 4 7.81 -4.41 6.63
C THR A 4 7.34 -3.04 6.11
N GLN A 5 7.39 -2.81 4.80
CA GLN A 5 6.98 -1.55 4.21
C GLN A 5 5.44 -1.50 4.10
N PHE A 6 4.91 -0.31 4.17
CA PHE A 6 3.52 -0.01 3.85
C PHE A 6 3.43 1.41 3.32
N ASN A 7 2.49 1.65 2.45
CA ASN A 7 2.25 2.98 1.92
C ASN A 7 1.03 3.59 2.62
N GLY A 8 1.24 4.68 3.36
CA GLY A 8 0.17 5.44 3.97
C GLY A 8 -0.50 6.32 2.92
N ASN A 9 -1.47 5.78 2.21
CA ASN A 9 -2.22 6.54 1.21
C ASN A 9 -3.45 7.16 1.86
N THR A 10 -3.35 8.44 2.23
CA THR A 10 -4.51 9.20 2.67
C THR A 10 -5.29 9.70 1.47
N ARG A 11 -6.55 9.27 1.37
CA ARG A 11 -7.45 9.80 0.34
C ARG A 11 -7.65 11.30 0.54
N ARG A 12 -7.48 12.08 -0.53
CA ARG A 12 -7.81 13.52 -0.53
C ARG A 12 -9.33 13.64 -0.65
N ARG A 13 -10.00 13.77 0.47
CA ARG A 13 -11.47 13.76 0.51
C ARG A 13 -12.11 15.08 0.94
N ALA A 14 -11.31 16.14 1.14
CA ALA A 14 -11.80 17.42 1.63
C ALA A 14 -12.98 17.97 0.80
N THR A 15 -12.85 18.02 -0.52
CA THR A 15 -13.94 18.48 -1.41
C THR A 15 -15.17 17.57 -1.35
N TYR A 16 -14.98 16.25 -1.25
CA TYR A 16 -16.09 15.31 -1.11
C TYR A 16 -16.82 15.53 0.23
N ASP A 17 -16.07 15.64 1.32
CA ASP A 17 -16.64 15.88 2.65
C ASP A 17 -17.35 17.23 2.74
N GLU A 18 -16.86 18.25 2.04
CA GLU A 18 -17.53 19.54 1.90
C GLU A 18 -18.86 19.40 1.16
N LEU A 19 -18.90 18.76 -0.01
CA LEU A 19 -20.12 18.52 -0.76
C LEU A 19 -21.17 17.74 0.03
N ILE A 20 -20.75 16.77 0.86
CA ILE A 20 -21.65 16.01 1.72
C ILE A 20 -22.17 16.89 2.86
N SER A 21 -21.29 17.62 3.55
CA SER A 21 -21.66 18.43 4.72
C SER A 21 -22.56 19.62 4.40
N THR A 22 -22.40 20.20 3.21
CA THR A 22 -23.23 21.29 2.70
C THR A 22 -24.52 20.81 2.00
N GLY A 23 -24.65 19.50 1.77
CA GLY A 23 -25.75 18.93 0.98
C GLY A 23 -25.63 19.17 -0.53
N GLU A 24 -24.48 19.66 -0.99
CA GLU A 24 -24.25 20.04 -2.38
C GLU A 24 -23.77 18.88 -3.28
N ILE A 25 -23.75 17.65 -2.78
CA ILE A 25 -23.41 16.46 -3.58
C ILE A 25 -24.29 16.33 -4.84
N GLY A 26 -25.47 16.92 -4.84
CA GLY A 26 -26.38 17.06 -5.98
C GLY A 26 -25.85 17.90 -7.13
N LEU A 27 -24.82 18.74 -6.94
CA LEU A 27 -24.12 19.47 -8.00
C LEU A 27 -23.41 18.52 -8.99
N ILE A 28 -23.13 17.28 -8.56
CA ILE A 28 -22.76 16.21 -9.48
C ILE A 28 -24.05 15.73 -10.15
N HIS A 29 -24.43 16.36 -11.27
CA HIS A 29 -25.68 16.06 -11.98
C HIS A 29 -25.76 14.64 -12.54
N ASP A 30 -24.63 14.08 -12.96
CA ASP A 30 -24.49 12.71 -13.43
C ASP A 30 -24.64 11.74 -12.23
N ALA A 31 -25.77 11.03 -12.18
CA ALA A 31 -26.08 10.11 -11.09
C ALA A 31 -25.06 8.97 -10.98
N ALA A 32 -24.56 8.44 -12.11
CA ALA A 32 -23.58 7.36 -12.11
C ALA A 32 -22.23 7.85 -11.56
N LEU A 33 -21.82 9.06 -11.92
CA LEU A 33 -20.61 9.67 -11.37
C LEU A 33 -20.75 9.99 -9.87
N ARG A 34 -21.93 10.44 -9.45
CA ARG A 34 -22.21 10.70 -8.04
C ARG A 34 -22.15 9.41 -7.20
N ASP A 35 -22.81 8.34 -7.65
CA ASP A 35 -22.75 7.03 -6.99
C ASP A 35 -21.32 6.48 -6.94
N LEU A 36 -20.57 6.66 -8.00
CA LEU A 36 -19.19 6.23 -8.06
C LEU A 36 -18.30 7.02 -7.09
N ALA A 37 -18.48 8.34 -7.00
CA ALA A 37 -17.80 9.18 -6.01
C ALA A 37 -18.12 8.70 -4.58
N MET A 38 -19.40 8.46 -4.28
CA MET A 38 -19.80 7.91 -2.98
C MET A 38 -19.09 6.60 -2.67
N ARG A 39 -19.07 5.64 -3.59
CA ARG A 39 -18.36 4.36 -3.40
C ARG A 39 -16.89 4.55 -3.14
N VAL A 40 -16.20 5.37 -3.94
CA VAL A 40 -14.75 5.65 -3.79
C VAL A 40 -14.44 6.18 -2.39
N TYR A 41 -15.25 7.08 -1.87
CA TYR A 41 -14.95 7.75 -0.61
C TYR A 41 -15.50 7.05 0.64
N THR A 42 -16.47 6.14 0.48
CA THR A 42 -17.01 5.34 1.59
C THR A 42 -16.42 3.95 1.71
N ASP A 43 -15.75 3.42 0.66
CA ASP A 43 -15.13 2.10 0.70
C ASP A 43 -13.92 2.10 1.66
N PRO A 44 -13.92 1.27 2.71
CA PRO A 44 -12.86 1.24 3.71
C PRO A 44 -11.61 0.47 3.26
N VAL A 45 -11.62 -0.20 2.10
CA VAL A 45 -10.57 -1.15 1.69
C VAL A 45 -9.17 -0.53 1.72
N ILE A 46 -9.02 0.71 1.23
CA ILE A 46 -7.71 1.39 1.20
C ILE A 46 -7.22 1.69 2.61
N ASP A 47 -8.12 2.15 3.49
CA ASP A 47 -7.78 2.47 4.87
C ASP A 47 -7.41 1.19 5.64
N GLN A 48 -8.14 0.08 5.41
CA GLN A 48 -7.85 -1.22 6.01
C GLN A 48 -6.49 -1.76 5.58
N ILE A 49 -6.16 -1.69 4.29
CA ILE A 49 -4.83 -2.11 3.78
C ILE A 49 -3.71 -1.30 4.43
N THR A 50 -3.90 0.01 4.55
CA THR A 50 -2.94 0.89 5.24
C THR A 50 -2.78 0.49 6.71
N GLN A 51 -3.89 0.26 7.42
CA GLN A 51 -3.89 -0.18 8.82
C GLN A 51 -3.21 -1.54 8.99
N ASN A 52 -3.54 -2.53 8.15
CA ASN A 52 -2.94 -3.86 8.16
C ASN A 52 -1.42 -3.78 7.96
N GLY A 53 -0.96 -2.93 7.05
CA GLY A 53 0.46 -2.71 6.81
C GLY A 53 1.16 -2.05 8.00
N GLN A 54 0.57 -0.99 8.54
CA GLN A 54 1.11 -0.22 9.65
C GLN A 54 1.21 -1.05 10.94
N HIS A 55 0.18 -1.85 11.23
CA HIS A 55 0.07 -2.65 12.45
C HIS A 55 0.52 -4.11 12.30
N SER A 56 1.16 -4.45 11.16
CA SER A 56 1.66 -5.80 10.92
C SER A 56 2.58 -6.27 12.06
N GLU A 57 2.25 -7.41 12.67
CA GLU A 57 3.08 -8.03 13.71
C GLU A 57 4.47 -8.41 13.19
N TYR A 58 4.55 -8.88 11.93
CA TYR A 58 5.84 -9.13 11.28
C TYR A 58 6.71 -7.87 11.25
N ARG A 59 6.13 -6.73 10.86
CA ARG A 59 6.84 -5.45 10.83
C ARG A 59 7.35 -5.08 12.21
N LYS A 60 6.54 -5.22 13.23
CA LYS A 60 6.89 -4.92 14.62
C LYS A 60 8.03 -5.81 15.10
N GLU A 61 7.90 -7.13 14.97
CA GLU A 61 8.91 -8.10 15.39
C GLU A 61 10.24 -7.89 14.67
N PHE A 62 10.20 -7.72 13.35
CA PHE A 62 11.40 -7.47 12.54
C PHE A 62 12.13 -6.21 13.00
N ARG A 63 11.39 -5.09 13.17
CA ARG A 63 11.98 -3.80 13.55
C ARG A 63 12.50 -3.77 14.99
N MET A 64 11.93 -4.55 15.88
CA MET A 64 12.46 -4.70 17.25
C MET A 64 13.70 -5.59 17.30
N ALA A 65 13.79 -6.58 16.41
CA ALA A 65 14.89 -7.54 16.41
C ALA A 65 16.17 -6.99 15.72
N ILE A 66 16.01 -6.32 14.59
CA ILE A 66 17.14 -5.89 13.76
C ILE A 66 17.76 -4.59 14.28
N PRO A 67 19.12 -4.50 14.41
CA PRO A 67 19.80 -3.27 14.78
C PRO A 67 19.44 -2.07 13.90
N TYR A 68 19.40 -0.88 14.50
CA TYR A 68 18.89 0.32 13.81
C TYR A 68 19.76 0.74 12.62
N ASP A 69 21.08 0.62 12.72
CA ASP A 69 22.03 0.88 11.63
C ASP A 69 21.80 -0.03 10.43
N VAL A 70 21.53 -1.33 10.69
CA VAL A 70 21.14 -2.29 9.63
C VAL A 70 19.79 -1.88 9.01
N GLN A 71 18.82 -1.44 9.81
CA GLN A 71 17.55 -0.95 9.29
C GLN A 71 17.73 0.27 8.39
N LEU A 72 18.61 1.21 8.75
CA LEU A 72 18.93 2.40 7.94
C LEU A 72 19.56 2.00 6.60
N ALA A 73 20.54 1.11 6.61
CA ALA A 73 21.18 0.63 5.39
C ALA A 73 20.18 -0.08 4.44
N LEU A 74 19.27 -0.87 5.04
CA LEU A 74 18.18 -1.51 4.29
C LEU A 74 17.17 -0.48 3.74
N ALA A 75 16.85 0.56 4.50
CA ALA A 75 15.95 1.61 4.05
C ALA A 75 16.51 2.39 2.86
N ASP A 76 17.81 2.73 2.92
CA ASP A 76 18.50 3.49 1.88
C ASP A 76 18.61 2.71 0.56
N LYS A 77 18.97 1.44 0.63
CA LYS A 77 19.26 0.62 -0.58
C LYS A 77 18.12 -0.30 -1.01
N CYS A 78 17.23 -0.66 -0.10
CA CYS A 78 16.22 -1.70 -0.31
C CYS A 78 14.78 -1.19 -0.01
N GLY A 79 14.62 0.10 0.27
CA GLY A 79 13.32 0.73 0.51
C GLY A 79 12.52 0.90 -0.79
N ASP A 80 11.26 1.26 -0.65
CA ASP A 80 10.41 1.54 -1.79
C ASP A 80 10.85 2.84 -2.49
N HIS A 81 11.01 2.77 -3.80
CA HIS A 81 11.26 3.95 -4.60
C HIS A 81 9.99 4.82 -4.71
N VAL A 82 10.20 6.14 -4.75
CA VAL A 82 9.10 7.07 -4.97
C VAL A 82 8.60 6.92 -6.41
N VAL A 83 7.34 6.56 -6.57
CA VAL A 83 6.67 6.49 -7.87
C VAL A 83 6.02 7.85 -8.15
N PRO A 84 6.34 8.52 -9.28
CA PRO A 84 5.72 9.78 -9.65
C PRO A 84 4.20 9.63 -9.76
N VAL A 85 3.46 10.62 -9.24
CA VAL A 85 2.00 10.63 -9.30
C VAL A 85 1.54 10.58 -10.76
N GLY A 86 0.66 9.63 -11.07
CA GLY A 86 0.11 9.43 -12.43
C GLY A 86 0.89 8.46 -13.31
N ASN A 87 2.11 8.06 -12.95
CA ASN A 87 2.87 7.03 -13.67
C ASN A 87 2.82 5.69 -12.95
N TYR A 88 1.73 4.96 -13.12
CA TYR A 88 1.52 3.66 -12.47
C TYR A 88 1.73 2.45 -13.41
N LYS A 89 2.14 2.68 -14.67
CA LYS A 89 2.25 1.59 -15.67
C LYS A 89 3.34 0.59 -15.31
N ASP A 90 4.46 1.08 -14.79
CA ASP A 90 5.65 0.27 -14.53
C ASP A 90 5.97 0.16 -13.03
N ILE A 91 4.96 0.34 -12.17
CA ILE A 91 5.14 0.35 -10.72
C ILE A 91 5.81 -0.94 -10.20
N ALA A 92 5.49 -2.09 -10.79
CA ALA A 92 6.09 -3.36 -10.42
C ALA A 92 7.60 -3.37 -10.70
N HIS A 93 8.04 -2.82 -11.84
CA HIS A 93 9.46 -2.71 -12.19
C HIS A 93 10.20 -1.72 -11.28
N VAL A 94 9.54 -0.66 -10.84
CA VAL A 94 10.13 0.31 -9.89
C VAL A 94 10.35 -0.33 -8.52
N LEU A 95 9.50 -1.26 -8.11
CA LEU A 95 9.58 -1.94 -6.82
C LEU A 95 10.39 -3.25 -6.87
N ASP A 96 10.54 -3.85 -8.07
CA ASP A 96 11.30 -5.09 -8.28
C ASP A 96 12.71 -4.78 -8.79
N TYR A 97 13.59 -4.39 -7.89
CA TYR A 97 14.99 -4.10 -8.19
C TYR A 97 15.94 -4.86 -7.26
N PRO A 98 17.18 -5.16 -7.73
CA PRO A 98 18.20 -5.77 -6.89
C PRO A 98 18.52 -4.89 -5.68
N CYS A 99 18.53 -5.48 -4.50
CA CYS A 99 18.88 -4.80 -3.27
C CYS A 99 20.30 -5.22 -2.86
N ALA A 100 21.24 -4.29 -2.91
CA ALA A 100 22.59 -4.47 -2.42
C ALA A 100 22.89 -3.40 -1.37
N THR A 101 23.18 -3.83 -0.14
CA THR A 101 23.59 -2.96 0.95
C THR A 101 25.11 -2.94 1.06
N GLU A 102 25.67 -1.86 1.59
CA GLU A 102 27.10 -1.73 1.91
C GLU A 102 27.43 -2.27 3.32
N LEU A 103 26.54 -3.10 3.88
CA LEU A 103 26.76 -3.72 5.18
C LEU A 103 27.94 -4.68 5.13
N SER A 104 28.74 -4.68 6.20
CA SER A 104 29.82 -5.66 6.33
C SER A 104 29.27 -7.09 6.45
N PRO A 105 30.02 -8.10 5.99
CA PRO A 105 29.60 -9.50 6.17
C PRO A 105 29.27 -9.83 7.63
N ALA A 106 30.05 -9.32 8.57
CA ALA A 106 29.82 -9.54 10.00
C ALA A 106 28.47 -8.93 10.49
N ALA A 107 28.10 -7.75 9.98
CA ALA A 107 26.79 -7.14 10.31
C ALA A 107 25.63 -7.95 9.72
N ILE A 108 25.80 -8.50 8.51
CA ILE A 108 24.80 -9.37 7.87
C ILE A 108 24.64 -10.65 8.67
N GLU A 109 25.74 -11.34 9.01
CA GLU A 109 25.71 -12.56 9.81
C GLU A 109 25.10 -12.35 11.19
N ALA A 110 25.40 -11.23 11.85
CA ALA A 110 24.81 -10.89 13.14
C ALA A 110 23.29 -10.67 13.03
N ALA A 111 22.84 -9.96 12.01
CA ALA A 111 21.42 -9.72 11.76
C ALA A 111 20.66 -11.03 11.44
N ASP A 112 21.27 -11.88 10.58
CA ASP A 112 20.74 -13.20 10.25
C ASP A 112 20.62 -14.09 11.50
N ALA A 113 21.64 -14.15 12.33
CA ALA A 113 21.63 -14.89 13.58
C ALA A 113 20.53 -14.42 14.55
N ILE A 114 20.24 -13.13 14.59
CA ILE A 114 19.14 -12.57 15.39
C ILE A 114 17.78 -13.04 14.85
N LEU A 115 17.57 -12.98 13.54
CA LEU A 115 16.32 -13.42 12.91
C LEU A 115 16.10 -14.93 13.10
N ASN A 116 17.13 -15.74 12.91
CA ASN A 116 17.07 -17.20 13.04
C ASN A 116 16.80 -17.67 14.49
N LYS A 117 17.17 -16.86 15.49
CA LYS A 117 16.85 -17.14 16.89
C LYS A 117 15.41 -16.82 17.27
N ASN A 118 14.69 -16.03 16.46
CA ASN A 118 13.31 -15.69 16.74
C ASN A 118 12.35 -16.64 16.01
N PRO A 119 11.74 -17.61 16.70
CA PRO A 119 10.87 -18.62 16.07
C PRO A 119 9.59 -18.02 15.47
N ARG A 120 9.24 -16.77 15.81
CA ARG A 120 8.05 -16.10 15.31
C ARG A 120 8.26 -15.44 13.94
N ILE A 121 9.49 -15.14 13.55
CA ILE A 121 9.78 -14.36 12.33
C ILE A 121 9.22 -15.04 11.07
N VAL A 122 9.47 -16.32 10.90
CA VAL A 122 9.02 -17.05 9.69
C VAL A 122 7.49 -17.20 9.65
N PRO A 123 6.81 -17.67 10.71
CA PRO A 123 5.34 -17.70 10.72
C PRO A 123 4.68 -16.34 10.50
N LEU A 124 5.22 -15.26 11.10
CA LEU A 124 4.69 -13.92 10.92
C LEU A 124 4.92 -13.38 9.49
N LEU A 125 6.05 -13.73 8.86
CA LEU A 125 6.28 -13.40 7.45
C LEU A 125 5.29 -14.13 6.54
N GLN A 126 5.03 -15.40 6.78
CA GLN A 126 4.05 -16.19 6.02
C GLN A 126 2.65 -15.59 6.15
N LEU A 127 2.24 -15.23 7.37
CA LEU A 127 0.97 -14.53 7.61
C LEU A 127 0.93 -13.21 6.83
N ARG A 128 1.99 -12.39 6.94
CA ARG A 128 2.07 -11.11 6.23
C ARG A 128 1.96 -11.26 4.72
N ILE A 129 2.58 -12.29 4.13
CA ILE A 129 2.47 -12.58 2.70
C ILE A 129 1.03 -12.96 2.32
N ALA A 130 0.37 -13.77 3.14
CA ALA A 130 -1.02 -14.16 2.92
C ALA A 130 -1.96 -12.95 3.01
N ASP A 131 -1.78 -12.05 4.00
CA ASP A 131 -2.54 -10.82 4.16
C ASP A 131 -2.37 -9.89 2.95
N VAL A 132 -1.13 -9.68 2.49
CA VAL A 132 -0.85 -8.87 1.29
C VAL A 132 -1.49 -9.48 0.05
N GLY A 133 -1.49 -10.80 -0.08
CA GLY A 133 -2.18 -11.50 -1.16
C GLY A 133 -3.70 -11.27 -1.14
N THR A 134 -4.30 -11.30 0.04
CA THR A 134 -5.73 -11.00 0.24
C THR A 134 -6.03 -9.53 -0.09
N ASP A 135 -5.21 -8.60 0.42
CA ASP A 135 -5.34 -7.17 0.15
C ASP A 135 -5.25 -6.87 -1.35
N LEU A 136 -4.30 -7.51 -2.06
CA LEU A 136 -4.16 -7.39 -3.51
C LEU A 136 -5.39 -7.94 -4.25
N GLY A 137 -5.94 -9.07 -3.80
CA GLY A 137 -7.18 -9.64 -4.31
C GLY A 137 -8.35 -8.66 -4.15
N ASN A 138 -8.52 -8.08 -2.98
CA ASN A 138 -9.56 -7.09 -2.70
C ASN A 138 -9.41 -5.84 -3.58
N LEU A 139 -8.19 -5.30 -3.71
CA LEU A 139 -7.92 -4.18 -4.62
C LEU A 139 -8.23 -4.50 -6.08
N THR A 140 -7.90 -5.70 -6.52
CA THR A 140 -8.10 -6.09 -7.93
C THR A 140 -9.58 -6.37 -8.23
N VAL A 141 -10.25 -7.14 -7.37
CA VAL A 141 -11.63 -7.58 -7.62
C VAL A 141 -12.64 -6.49 -7.32
N TYR A 142 -12.53 -5.85 -6.17
CA TYR A 142 -13.54 -4.88 -5.73
C TYR A 142 -13.23 -3.48 -6.22
N TYR A 143 -12.01 -2.98 -5.97
CA TYR A 143 -11.69 -1.60 -6.28
C TYR A 143 -11.50 -1.36 -7.80
N ALA A 144 -10.73 -2.20 -8.48
CA ALA A 144 -10.48 -2.01 -9.90
C ALA A 144 -11.76 -2.19 -10.74
N ASN A 145 -12.55 -3.23 -10.46
CA ASN A 145 -13.76 -3.51 -11.22
C ASN A 145 -14.93 -2.60 -10.82
N ALA A 146 -15.11 -2.32 -9.53
CA ALA A 146 -16.23 -1.53 -9.08
C ALA A 146 -16.06 -0.01 -9.29
N ILE A 147 -14.82 0.47 -9.46
CA ILE A 147 -14.52 1.91 -9.51
C ILE A 147 -13.80 2.28 -10.80
N ARG A 148 -12.67 1.65 -11.09
CA ARG A 148 -11.82 2.00 -12.23
C ARG A 148 -12.49 1.82 -13.59
N GLU A 149 -13.19 0.69 -13.80
CA GLU A 149 -13.85 0.42 -15.07
C GLU A 149 -15.07 1.34 -15.32
N PRO A 150 -15.97 1.60 -14.35
CA PRO A 150 -17.00 2.61 -14.51
C PRO A 150 -16.44 4.01 -14.81
N LEU A 151 -15.38 4.45 -14.13
CA LEU A 151 -14.73 5.74 -14.42
C LEU A 151 -14.22 5.82 -15.85
N ARG A 152 -13.59 4.76 -16.35
CA ARG A 152 -13.11 4.70 -17.75
C ARG A 152 -14.24 4.79 -18.75
N ARG A 153 -15.38 4.14 -18.50
CA ARG A 153 -16.57 4.20 -19.36
C ARG A 153 -17.11 5.63 -19.41
N LEU A 154 -17.35 6.24 -18.24
CA LEU A 154 -17.82 7.62 -18.14
C LEU A 154 -16.89 8.63 -18.84
N ALA A 155 -15.57 8.43 -18.72
CA ALA A 155 -14.60 9.29 -19.40
C ALA A 155 -14.65 9.17 -20.93
N LYS A 156 -14.94 7.96 -21.47
CA LYS A 156 -15.08 7.74 -22.93
C LYS A 156 -16.39 8.33 -23.49
N GLU A 157 -17.48 8.18 -22.75
CA GLU A 157 -18.80 8.71 -23.16
C GLU A 157 -18.82 10.23 -23.27
N LYS A 158 -18.00 10.93 -22.46
CA LYS A 158 -17.88 12.40 -22.52
C LYS A 158 -16.96 12.92 -23.64
N GLN A 159 -16.25 12.04 -24.36
CA GLN A 159 -15.39 12.40 -25.49
C GLN A 159 -16.07 12.16 -26.85
N GLN A 160 -17.26 11.59 -26.87
CA GLN A 160 -18.13 11.43 -28.05
C GLN A 160 -19.18 12.54 -28.11
#